data_08cfcdc167761f47caaf7ff8b66e9f80
#
_entry.id   08cfcdc167761f47caaf7ff8b66e9f80
#
_cell.length_a   1.000
_cell.length_b   1.000
_cell.length_c   1.000
_cell.angle_alpha   90.00
_cell.angle_beta   90.00
_cell.angle_gamma   90.00
#
_symmetry.space_group_name_H-M   'P 1'
#
loop_
_entity.id
_entity.type
_entity.pdbx_description
1 polymer ?
#
loop_
_entity_poly.entity_id
_entity_poly.type
_entity_poly.pdbx_seq_one_letter_code
_entity_poly.pdbx_strand_id
1 'polypeptide(L)'
;MSLSRAAIVDQLKEIVGADRVITDETVLKKNSIDRFRKFPDIHGIYTLPIPAAVVKLGSTEQVSRVLNFMNAHKINGVPRTGASATEGGLETVVENSVVLDGSAMNQIINIDIENMQATAQCGVPLEVLENALREKGYTTGHSPQSKPLAQMGGLVATRSIGQFSTLYGAIEDMVVGLEAVLADGTVTRIKNVPRRAAGPDIRHIIIGNEGALCYITEVTVKIFKFTPENNLFYGYVLEDMKAGFNILREIMVEGYRPSIARLYDAEDGTQHFTHFADGKCVLIFMAEGNPRIAQATGEGIAEIVARYPQCHRVDSKLIETWFNNLNWGPDKVAAERVQILKTGNMGFTTEVSGCWSCIHEIYENVINRIRTEFPHADDITMLGGHSSHSYQNGTNMYFVYDYNVVDCKPEEEIDKYHNPLNKIICEETIRLGGSMVHHHGIGKHRVHWSKLEHGSAWALLEGLKKQFDPNDIMNTGTIYPIEK
;
A
#
# COMPACT_ATOMS: atom_id res chain seq x y z
N MET A 1 6.85 -3.63 -37.04
CA MET A 1 8.02 -4.33 -36.44
C MET A 1 8.29 -3.68 -35.08
N SER A 2 8.51 -4.48 -34.04
CA SER A 2 8.94 -3.94 -32.75
C SER A 2 10.33 -3.30 -32.90
N LEU A 3 10.54 -2.17 -32.22
CA LEU A 3 11.85 -1.53 -32.17
C LEU A 3 12.87 -2.39 -31.43
N SER A 4 14.14 -2.35 -31.87
CA SER A 4 15.22 -2.95 -31.08
C SER A 4 15.45 -2.16 -29.79
N ARG A 5 16.00 -2.84 -28.76
CA ARG A 5 16.36 -2.21 -27.49
C ARG A 5 17.21 -0.93 -27.69
N ALA A 6 18.19 -0.97 -28.58
CA ALA A 6 19.05 0.19 -28.88
C ALA A 6 18.23 1.34 -29.46
N ALA A 7 17.33 1.07 -30.42
CA ALA A 7 16.47 2.09 -31.01
C ALA A 7 15.51 2.72 -29.99
N ILE A 8 14.98 1.93 -29.04
CA ILE A 8 14.14 2.43 -27.93
C ILE A 8 14.96 3.40 -27.09
N VAL A 9 16.15 3.00 -26.67
CA VAL A 9 17.05 3.82 -25.83
C VAL A 9 17.43 5.13 -26.52
N ASP A 10 17.79 5.08 -27.80
CA ASP A 10 18.20 6.27 -28.56
C ASP A 10 17.06 7.27 -28.69
N GLN A 11 15.84 6.81 -29.02
CA GLN A 11 14.65 7.67 -29.07
C GLN A 11 14.29 8.27 -27.72
N LEU A 12 14.39 7.50 -26.62
CA LEU A 12 14.17 8.03 -25.28
C LEU A 12 15.19 9.13 -24.92
N LYS A 13 16.47 8.97 -25.30
CA LYS A 13 17.49 10.02 -25.11
C LYS A 13 17.19 11.30 -25.89
N GLU A 14 16.63 11.19 -27.09
CA GLU A 14 16.21 12.36 -27.86
C GLU A 14 15.01 13.08 -27.22
N ILE A 15 14.11 12.33 -26.55
CA ILE A 15 12.90 12.90 -25.93
C ILE A 15 13.22 13.61 -24.61
N VAL A 16 14.02 13.00 -23.73
CA VAL A 16 14.19 13.48 -22.34
C VAL A 16 15.63 13.97 -22.04
N GLY A 17 16.60 13.74 -22.90
CA GLY A 17 18.02 13.97 -22.67
C GLY A 17 18.77 12.69 -22.26
N ALA A 18 20.01 12.56 -22.71
CA ALA A 18 20.81 11.34 -22.50
C ALA A 18 21.12 11.07 -21.02
N ASP A 19 21.27 12.10 -20.22
CA ASP A 19 21.53 12.05 -18.77
C ASP A 19 20.36 11.51 -17.95
N ARG A 20 19.14 11.46 -18.53
CA ARG A 20 17.93 10.97 -17.92
C ARG A 20 17.58 9.52 -18.28
N VAL A 21 18.33 8.90 -19.19
CA VAL A 21 18.10 7.52 -19.64
C VAL A 21 19.20 6.61 -19.12
N ILE A 22 18.87 5.81 -18.11
CA ILE A 22 19.82 4.93 -17.44
C ILE A 22 19.76 3.55 -18.10
N THR A 23 20.94 3.05 -18.50
CA THR A 23 21.12 1.75 -19.15
C THR A 23 22.15 0.86 -18.44
N ASP A 24 22.61 1.26 -17.25
CA ASP A 24 23.50 0.44 -16.42
C ASP A 24 22.80 -0.86 -16.04
N GLU A 25 23.45 -1.98 -16.29
CA GLU A 25 22.85 -3.31 -16.13
C GLU A 25 22.46 -3.60 -14.68
N THR A 26 23.25 -3.16 -13.71
CA THR A 26 22.97 -3.35 -12.28
C THR A 26 21.72 -2.58 -11.88
N VAL A 27 21.59 -1.34 -12.36
CA VAL A 27 20.40 -0.51 -12.14
C VAL A 27 19.19 -1.15 -12.80
N LEU A 28 19.31 -1.62 -14.04
CA LEU A 28 18.20 -2.25 -14.76
C LEU A 28 17.71 -3.53 -14.06
N LYS A 29 18.61 -4.40 -13.60
CA LYS A 29 18.28 -5.61 -12.84
C LYS A 29 17.48 -5.27 -11.57
N LYS A 30 17.93 -4.31 -10.78
CA LYS A 30 17.23 -3.85 -9.56
C LYS A 30 15.88 -3.20 -9.85
N ASN A 31 15.71 -2.64 -11.04
CA ASN A 31 14.45 -2.04 -11.47
C ASN A 31 13.53 -3.00 -12.24
N SER A 32 13.93 -4.26 -12.42
CA SER A 32 13.05 -5.31 -12.98
C SER A 32 12.14 -5.96 -11.94
N ILE A 33 12.39 -5.72 -10.66
CA ILE A 33 11.68 -6.30 -9.52
C ILE A 33 11.14 -5.21 -8.59
N ASP A 34 10.20 -5.56 -7.74
CA ASP A 34 9.82 -4.72 -6.61
C ASP A 34 10.37 -5.27 -5.27
N ARG A 35 9.97 -4.62 -4.16
CA ARG A 35 10.41 -4.99 -2.83
C ARG A 35 10.00 -6.41 -2.43
N PHE A 36 9.00 -6.97 -3.07
CA PHE A 36 8.48 -8.28 -2.78
C PHE A 36 9.53 -9.38 -3.02
N ARG A 37 10.33 -9.29 -4.10
CA ARG A 37 11.40 -10.23 -4.41
C ARG A 37 12.69 -9.99 -3.62
N LYS A 38 12.55 -9.72 -2.31
CA LYS A 38 13.70 -9.40 -1.46
C LYS A 38 14.67 -10.58 -1.31
N PHE A 39 14.19 -11.84 -1.28
CA PHE A 39 15.04 -13.00 -1.14
C PHE A 39 15.93 -13.25 -2.38
N PRO A 40 15.42 -13.35 -3.62
CA PRO A 40 16.27 -13.39 -4.79
C PRO A 40 17.17 -12.15 -4.95
N ASP A 41 16.68 -10.95 -4.65
CA ASP A 41 17.48 -9.71 -4.75
C ASP A 41 18.72 -9.72 -3.85
N ILE A 42 18.60 -10.15 -2.60
CA ILE A 42 19.76 -10.23 -1.68
C ILE A 42 20.80 -11.28 -2.10
N HIS A 43 20.39 -12.29 -2.89
CA HIS A 43 21.27 -13.30 -3.47
C HIS A 43 21.79 -12.90 -4.88
N GLY A 44 21.40 -11.73 -5.40
CA GLY A 44 21.79 -11.25 -6.72
C GLY A 44 21.14 -11.99 -7.90
N ILE A 45 20.00 -12.63 -7.67
CA ILE A 45 19.27 -13.44 -8.68
C ILE A 45 18.13 -12.61 -9.27
N TYR A 46 18.12 -12.44 -10.59
CA TYR A 46 17.13 -11.69 -11.34
C TYR A 46 16.67 -12.50 -12.54
N THR A 47 15.44 -13.02 -12.49
CA THR A 47 14.88 -13.92 -13.51
C THR A 47 13.82 -13.28 -14.40
N LEU A 48 13.38 -12.07 -14.02
CA LEU A 48 12.40 -11.32 -14.83
C LEU A 48 13.09 -10.61 -16.01
N PRO A 49 12.34 -10.30 -17.09
CA PRO A 49 12.85 -9.52 -18.22
C PRO A 49 13.50 -8.22 -17.76
N ILE A 50 14.75 -7.97 -18.17
CA ILE A 50 15.46 -6.75 -17.81
C ILE A 50 14.93 -5.61 -18.70
N PRO A 51 14.50 -4.47 -18.13
CA PRO A 51 13.95 -3.35 -18.89
C PRO A 51 14.98 -2.77 -19.86
N ALA A 52 14.54 -2.14 -20.94
CA ALA A 52 15.41 -1.49 -21.91
C ALA A 52 16.13 -0.29 -21.29
N ALA A 53 15.43 0.46 -20.45
CA ALA A 53 15.96 1.62 -19.74
C ALA A 53 15.13 1.95 -18.49
N VAL A 54 15.76 2.70 -17.56
CA VAL A 54 15.05 3.50 -16.55
C VAL A 54 15.10 4.95 -16.99
N VAL A 55 13.94 5.59 -17.16
CA VAL A 55 13.83 6.97 -17.64
C VAL A 55 13.41 7.88 -16.48
N LYS A 56 14.29 8.82 -16.10
CA LYS A 56 13.99 9.83 -15.08
C LYS A 56 13.19 10.99 -15.67
N LEU A 57 11.91 11.04 -15.30
CA LEU A 57 10.95 12.02 -15.79
C LEU A 57 10.91 13.24 -14.86
N GLY A 58 11.14 14.42 -15.41
CA GLY A 58 11.21 15.68 -14.65
C GLY A 58 10.02 16.62 -14.83
N SER A 59 9.08 16.30 -15.74
CA SER A 59 7.89 17.12 -15.99
C SER A 59 6.77 16.31 -16.64
N THR A 60 5.54 16.80 -16.51
CA THR A 60 4.34 16.25 -17.18
C THR A 60 4.52 16.21 -18.69
N GLU A 61 5.18 17.21 -19.28
CA GLU A 61 5.44 17.23 -20.73
C GLU A 61 6.37 16.08 -21.16
N GLN A 62 7.42 15.80 -20.37
CA GLN A 62 8.29 14.64 -20.65
C GLN A 62 7.51 13.33 -20.56
N VAL A 63 6.65 13.16 -19.54
CA VAL A 63 5.78 11.99 -19.43
C VAL A 63 4.91 11.85 -20.65
N SER A 64 4.24 12.92 -21.08
CA SER A 64 3.36 12.95 -22.27
C SER A 64 4.11 12.53 -23.53
N ARG A 65 5.26 13.09 -23.81
CA ARG A 65 6.07 12.77 -24.99
C ARG A 65 6.59 11.33 -24.97
N VAL A 66 7.04 10.84 -23.83
CA VAL A 66 7.52 9.46 -23.66
C VAL A 66 6.37 8.48 -23.87
N LEU A 67 5.22 8.68 -23.23
CA LEU A 67 4.07 7.79 -23.39
C LEU A 67 3.52 7.80 -24.83
N ASN A 68 3.46 8.97 -25.48
CA ASN A 68 3.07 9.06 -26.87
C ASN A 68 3.98 8.22 -27.79
N PHE A 69 5.31 8.33 -27.60
CA PHE A 69 6.29 7.50 -28.32
C PHE A 69 6.08 6.01 -28.03
N MET A 70 5.94 5.65 -26.77
CA MET A 70 5.76 4.25 -26.35
C MET A 70 4.44 3.67 -26.91
N ASN A 71 3.37 4.44 -26.91
CA ASN A 71 2.08 4.04 -27.45
C ASN A 71 2.14 3.80 -28.98
N ALA A 72 2.81 4.68 -29.72
CA ALA A 72 2.99 4.54 -31.17
C ALA A 72 3.77 3.26 -31.54
N HIS A 73 4.66 2.79 -30.66
CA HIS A 73 5.52 1.65 -30.91
C HIS A 73 5.18 0.41 -30.07
N LYS A 74 4.09 0.46 -29.28
CA LYS A 74 3.60 -0.61 -28.39
C LYS A 74 4.67 -1.09 -27.41
N ILE A 75 5.36 -0.15 -26.77
CA ILE A 75 6.40 -0.41 -25.77
C ILE A 75 5.76 -0.37 -24.39
N ASN A 76 5.94 -1.44 -23.59
CA ASN A 76 5.41 -1.50 -22.24
C ASN A 76 6.15 -0.53 -21.30
N GLY A 77 5.39 0.23 -20.51
CA GLY A 77 5.88 1.15 -19.48
C GLY A 77 5.49 0.71 -18.07
N VAL A 78 6.45 0.72 -17.16
CA VAL A 78 6.22 0.44 -15.75
C VAL A 78 6.42 1.73 -14.95
N PRO A 79 5.35 2.42 -14.53
CA PRO A 79 5.43 3.61 -13.68
C PRO A 79 6.07 3.28 -12.33
N ARG A 80 6.99 4.16 -11.89
CA ARG A 80 7.71 4.00 -10.63
C ARG A 80 7.95 5.37 -9.98
N THR A 81 7.81 5.43 -8.65
CA THR A 81 8.19 6.58 -7.84
C THR A 81 8.94 6.10 -6.58
N GLY A 82 8.32 6.07 -5.41
CA GLY A 82 8.94 5.68 -4.14
C GLY A 82 9.34 4.20 -3.99
N ALA A 83 8.88 3.35 -4.88
CA ALA A 83 9.22 1.92 -4.94
C ALA A 83 8.99 1.14 -3.63
N SER A 84 7.94 1.50 -2.89
CA SER A 84 7.53 0.84 -1.65
C SER A 84 6.50 -0.28 -1.85
N ALA A 85 6.07 -0.55 -3.09
CA ALA A 85 5.09 -1.60 -3.44
C ALA A 85 5.61 -3.00 -3.10
N THR A 86 4.68 -3.92 -2.76
CA THR A 86 4.98 -5.27 -2.27
C THR A 86 4.29 -6.40 -3.03
N GLU A 87 3.43 -6.10 -4.03
CA GLU A 87 2.61 -7.11 -4.71
C GLU A 87 3.04 -7.34 -6.17
N GLY A 88 4.32 -7.12 -6.50
CA GLY A 88 4.83 -7.29 -7.86
C GLY A 88 4.43 -6.19 -8.84
N GLY A 89 3.80 -5.11 -8.38
CA GLY A 89 3.31 -4.02 -9.24
C GLY A 89 4.41 -3.32 -10.05
N LEU A 90 5.64 -3.34 -9.57
CA LEU A 90 6.81 -2.73 -10.24
C LEU A 90 7.64 -3.71 -11.06
N GLU A 91 7.24 -4.97 -11.14
CA GLU A 91 7.97 -6.00 -11.89
C GLU A 91 7.84 -5.80 -13.40
N THR A 92 8.94 -5.99 -14.12
CA THR A 92 8.94 -5.99 -15.58
C THR A 92 8.69 -7.39 -16.09
N VAL A 93 7.53 -7.64 -16.71
CA VAL A 93 7.11 -8.96 -17.21
C VAL A 93 7.08 -9.03 -18.74
N VAL A 94 7.34 -7.89 -19.40
CA VAL A 94 7.40 -7.78 -20.86
C VAL A 94 8.81 -7.39 -21.28
N GLU A 95 9.34 -8.06 -22.29
CA GLU A 95 10.65 -7.76 -22.86
C GLU A 95 10.76 -6.33 -23.34
N ASN A 96 11.94 -5.71 -23.11
CA ASN A 96 12.21 -4.34 -23.46
C ASN A 96 11.25 -3.29 -22.87
N SER A 97 10.59 -3.61 -21.73
CA SER A 97 9.84 -2.61 -20.96
C SER A 97 10.70 -1.39 -20.62
N VAL A 98 10.08 -0.26 -20.43
CA VAL A 98 10.73 0.97 -19.96
C VAL A 98 10.20 1.30 -18.56
N VAL A 99 11.10 1.44 -17.58
CA VAL A 99 10.71 1.91 -16.25
C VAL A 99 10.63 3.44 -16.28
N LEU A 100 9.46 3.96 -15.91
CA LEU A 100 9.12 5.37 -15.93
C LEU A 100 9.27 5.95 -14.51
N ASP A 101 10.47 6.45 -14.19
CA ASP A 101 10.82 6.96 -12.86
C ASP A 101 10.45 8.43 -12.70
N GLY A 102 9.43 8.71 -11.88
CA GLY A 102 8.93 10.06 -11.57
C GLY A 102 9.59 10.72 -10.37
N SER A 103 10.60 10.12 -9.76
CA SER A 103 11.23 10.65 -8.54
C SER A 103 11.86 12.05 -8.71
N ALA A 104 12.15 12.46 -9.95
CA ALA A 104 12.64 13.79 -10.27
C ALA A 104 11.54 14.88 -10.30
N MET A 105 10.26 14.49 -10.36
CA MET A 105 9.12 15.40 -10.17
C MET A 105 8.82 15.54 -8.68
N ASN A 106 9.64 16.27 -7.95
CA ASN A 106 9.66 16.29 -6.48
C ASN A 106 9.39 17.66 -5.84
N GLN A 107 8.63 18.51 -6.51
CA GLN A 107 8.29 19.83 -6.00
C GLN A 107 6.95 19.82 -5.27
N ILE A 108 6.92 20.43 -4.08
CA ILE A 108 5.68 20.87 -3.43
C ILE A 108 5.25 22.14 -4.15
N ILE A 109 4.16 22.05 -4.93
CA ILE A 109 3.70 23.15 -5.80
C ILE A 109 3.04 24.24 -4.99
N ASN A 110 2.16 23.86 -4.04
CA ASN A 110 1.42 24.81 -3.22
C ASN A 110 0.96 24.18 -1.90
N ILE A 111 0.98 24.98 -0.84
CA ILE A 111 0.31 24.69 0.45
C ILE A 111 -0.70 25.81 0.68
N ASP A 112 -1.96 25.52 0.44
CA ASP A 112 -3.08 26.45 0.53
C ASP A 112 -3.82 26.23 1.85
N ILE A 113 -3.48 27.07 2.83
CA ILE A 113 -4.05 26.99 4.18
C ILE A 113 -5.50 27.48 4.21
N GLU A 114 -5.88 28.43 3.34
CA GLU A 114 -7.24 28.93 3.26
C GLU A 114 -8.20 27.85 2.78
N ASN A 115 -7.81 27.13 1.73
CA ASN A 115 -8.61 26.06 1.16
C ASN A 115 -8.32 24.67 1.79
N MET A 116 -7.43 24.61 2.79
CA MET A 116 -7.05 23.37 3.47
C MET A 116 -6.58 22.28 2.50
N GLN A 117 -5.66 22.63 1.59
CA GLN A 117 -5.15 21.73 0.53
C GLN A 117 -3.63 21.89 0.37
N ALA A 118 -2.97 20.82 -0.07
CA ALA A 118 -1.59 20.85 -0.53
C ALA A 118 -1.47 20.13 -1.87
N THR A 119 -0.76 20.74 -2.80
CA THR A 119 -0.48 20.18 -4.14
C THR A 119 0.99 19.86 -4.25
N ALA A 120 1.30 18.63 -4.65
CA ALA A 120 2.64 18.12 -4.83
C ALA A 120 2.76 17.30 -6.12
N GLN A 121 3.95 17.31 -6.72
CA GLN A 121 4.29 16.41 -7.82
C GLN A 121 4.38 14.96 -7.32
N CYS A 122 4.24 14.01 -8.24
CA CYS A 122 4.15 12.57 -7.94
C CYS A 122 5.38 12.00 -7.22
N GLY A 123 6.56 12.57 -7.43
CA GLY A 123 7.82 12.13 -6.83
C GLY A 123 8.15 12.79 -5.49
N VAL A 124 7.27 13.64 -4.93
CA VAL A 124 7.46 14.19 -3.59
C VAL A 124 7.32 13.07 -2.56
N PRO A 125 8.36 12.79 -1.73
CA PRO A 125 8.22 11.88 -0.60
C PRO A 125 7.15 12.40 0.37
N LEU A 126 6.29 11.51 0.87
CA LEU A 126 5.25 11.90 1.84
C LEU A 126 5.85 12.54 3.08
N GLU A 127 6.99 12.04 3.55
CA GLU A 127 7.67 12.61 4.72
C GLU A 127 8.12 14.06 4.49
N VAL A 128 8.56 14.39 3.28
CA VAL A 128 8.94 15.76 2.92
C VAL A 128 7.72 16.69 2.93
N LEU A 129 6.59 16.24 2.37
CA LEU A 129 5.34 16.99 2.42
C LEU A 129 4.84 17.17 3.86
N GLU A 130 4.86 16.11 4.66
CA GLU A 130 4.47 16.16 6.09
C GLU A 130 5.32 17.15 6.88
N ASN A 131 6.64 17.14 6.71
CA ASN A 131 7.53 18.07 7.40
C ASN A 131 7.22 19.53 7.03
N ALA A 132 7.06 19.82 5.73
CA ALA A 132 6.70 21.16 5.28
C ALA A 132 5.32 21.63 5.80
N LEU A 133 4.37 20.73 5.97
CA LEU A 133 3.06 21.02 6.55
C LEU A 133 3.16 21.25 8.07
N ARG A 134 3.90 20.41 8.79
CA ARG A 134 4.07 20.50 10.25
C ARG A 134 4.73 21.80 10.69
N GLU A 135 5.68 22.31 9.93
CA GLU A 135 6.26 23.65 10.14
C GLU A 135 5.21 24.76 10.13
N LYS A 136 4.08 24.52 9.46
CA LYS A 136 2.93 25.45 9.37
C LYS A 136 1.77 25.08 10.32
N GLY A 137 1.94 24.02 11.14
CA GLY A 137 0.92 23.53 12.07
C GLY A 137 -0.18 22.67 11.41
N TYR A 138 0.16 22.00 10.29
CA TYR A 138 -0.76 21.13 9.53
C TYR A 138 -0.18 19.74 9.28
N THR A 139 -1.03 18.81 8.83
CA THR A 139 -0.69 17.43 8.45
C THR A 139 -1.62 16.97 7.33
N THR A 140 -1.20 15.99 6.53
CA THR A 140 -2.11 15.27 5.64
C THR A 140 -2.98 14.28 6.42
N GLY A 141 -2.59 13.89 7.63
CA GLY A 141 -3.20 12.79 8.38
C GLY A 141 -2.90 11.41 7.76
N HIS A 142 -2.14 11.35 6.66
CA HIS A 142 -1.76 10.10 5.99
C HIS A 142 -0.40 9.61 6.51
N SER A 143 -0.38 8.45 7.15
CA SER A 143 0.85 7.92 7.76
C SER A 143 1.00 6.41 7.57
N PRO A 144 1.23 5.92 6.35
CA PRO A 144 1.61 4.52 6.13
C PRO A 144 2.97 4.22 6.78
N GLN A 145 3.23 2.97 7.13
CA GLN A 145 4.54 2.57 7.66
C GLN A 145 5.69 2.91 6.71
N SER A 146 5.42 2.89 5.41
CA SER A 146 6.35 3.25 4.33
C SER A 146 6.52 4.76 4.14
N LYS A 147 5.95 5.62 4.98
CA LYS A 147 6.02 7.10 4.85
C LYS A 147 7.40 7.64 4.46
N PRO A 148 8.52 7.16 5.02
CA PRO A 148 9.85 7.65 4.64
C PRO A 148 10.29 7.29 3.21
N LEU A 149 9.65 6.29 2.58
CA LEU A 149 9.99 5.78 1.25
C LEU A 149 8.95 6.17 0.20
N ALA A 150 7.68 6.16 0.59
CA ALA A 150 6.54 6.34 -0.30
C ALA A 150 6.47 7.76 -0.86
N GLN A 151 6.13 7.88 -2.15
CA GLN A 151 5.96 9.14 -2.86
C GLN A 151 4.52 9.34 -3.31
N MET A 152 4.09 10.59 -3.46
CA MET A 152 2.69 10.98 -3.64
C MET A 152 1.98 10.27 -4.79
N GLY A 153 2.61 10.11 -5.96
CA GLY A 153 2.01 9.42 -7.11
C GLY A 153 1.75 7.94 -6.85
N GLY A 154 2.72 7.26 -6.22
CA GLY A 154 2.59 5.85 -5.86
C GLY A 154 1.51 5.60 -4.80
N LEU A 155 1.42 6.47 -3.78
CA LEU A 155 0.38 6.39 -2.76
C LEU A 155 -1.02 6.42 -3.37
N VAL A 156 -1.25 7.33 -4.32
CA VAL A 156 -2.54 7.46 -5.02
C VAL A 156 -2.77 6.28 -5.96
N ALA A 157 -1.74 5.85 -6.69
CA ALA A 157 -1.85 4.75 -7.64
C ALA A 157 -2.18 3.40 -6.99
N THR A 158 -1.80 3.20 -5.71
CA THR A 158 -2.05 1.94 -4.97
C THR A 158 -3.19 2.04 -3.96
N ARG A 159 -3.95 3.16 -3.90
CA ARG A 159 -4.96 3.39 -2.86
C ARG A 159 -4.40 3.21 -1.45
N SER A 160 -3.23 3.78 -1.21
CA SER A 160 -2.52 3.67 0.05
C SER A 160 -3.39 4.08 1.24
N ILE A 161 -3.22 3.39 2.36
CA ILE A 161 -3.84 3.77 3.62
C ILE A 161 -2.78 4.05 4.69
N GLY A 162 -3.10 4.97 5.59
CA GLY A 162 -2.25 5.33 6.72
C GLY A 162 -2.84 4.85 8.03
N GLN A 163 -2.00 4.80 9.06
CA GLN A 163 -2.37 4.33 10.40
C GLN A 163 -3.45 5.16 11.08
N PHE A 164 -3.65 6.40 10.61
CA PHE A 164 -4.66 7.33 11.14
C PHE A 164 -5.96 7.32 10.34
N SER A 165 -6.15 6.30 9.51
CA SER A 165 -7.28 6.21 8.58
C SER A 165 -8.64 6.13 9.25
N THR A 166 -8.74 5.64 10.47
CA THR A 166 -10.00 5.60 11.22
C THR A 166 -10.54 7.01 11.48
N LEU A 167 -9.66 8.02 11.61
CA LEU A 167 -10.03 9.43 11.73
C LEU A 167 -10.06 10.15 10.38
N TYR A 168 -8.97 10.03 9.60
CA TYR A 168 -8.75 10.88 8.42
C TYR A 168 -9.19 10.23 7.10
N GLY A 169 -9.48 8.93 7.10
CA GLY A 169 -9.74 8.17 5.88
C GLY A 169 -8.46 7.66 5.20
N ALA A 170 -8.60 7.08 4.02
CA ALA A 170 -7.52 6.63 3.15
C ALA A 170 -7.16 7.70 2.12
N ILE A 171 -6.18 7.44 1.26
CA ILE A 171 -5.72 8.42 0.26
C ILE A 171 -6.86 8.86 -0.67
N GLU A 172 -7.80 7.99 -1.01
CA GLU A 172 -8.97 8.30 -1.82
C GLU A 172 -9.92 9.31 -1.17
N ASP A 173 -9.99 9.34 0.16
CA ASP A 173 -10.78 10.32 0.92
C ASP A 173 -10.06 11.67 1.01
N MET A 174 -8.74 11.68 0.88
CA MET A 174 -7.89 12.86 0.98
C MET A 174 -7.72 13.58 -0.36
N VAL A 175 -7.59 12.84 -1.47
CA VAL A 175 -7.35 13.42 -2.80
C VAL A 175 -8.54 14.24 -3.25
N VAL A 176 -8.34 15.54 -3.48
CA VAL A 176 -9.37 16.47 -3.99
C VAL A 176 -9.24 16.73 -5.48
N GLY A 177 -8.03 16.62 -6.03
CA GLY A 177 -7.73 16.76 -7.45
C GLY A 177 -6.40 16.11 -7.80
N LEU A 178 -6.18 15.91 -9.10
CA LEU A 178 -4.94 15.31 -9.60
C LEU A 178 -4.73 15.66 -11.08
N GLU A 179 -3.48 15.49 -11.53
CA GLU A 179 -3.12 15.48 -12.95
C GLU A 179 -2.54 14.11 -13.30
N ALA A 180 -2.91 13.60 -14.48
CA ALA A 180 -2.40 12.35 -14.99
C ALA A 180 -2.20 12.41 -16.50
N VAL A 181 -1.33 11.55 -17.03
CA VAL A 181 -1.07 11.38 -18.45
C VAL A 181 -1.56 10.00 -18.86
N LEU A 182 -2.43 9.94 -19.87
CA LEU A 182 -2.96 8.71 -20.44
C LEU A 182 -1.93 8.02 -21.32
N ALA A 183 -2.19 6.77 -21.71
CA ALA A 183 -1.26 5.97 -22.51
C ALA A 183 -0.90 6.62 -23.86
N ASP A 184 -1.78 7.41 -24.46
CA ASP A 184 -1.56 8.13 -25.71
C ASP A 184 -0.78 9.46 -25.55
N GLY A 185 -0.39 9.81 -24.32
CA GLY A 185 0.26 11.08 -23.99
C GLY A 185 -0.70 12.23 -23.67
N THR A 186 -2.02 12.01 -23.70
CA THR A 186 -3.00 13.05 -23.34
C THR A 186 -2.90 13.39 -21.86
N VAL A 187 -2.70 14.68 -21.55
CA VAL A 187 -2.69 15.21 -20.20
C VAL A 187 -4.13 15.50 -19.75
N THR A 188 -4.52 14.96 -18.61
CA THR A 188 -5.83 15.21 -18.01
C THR A 188 -5.68 15.78 -16.60
N ARG A 189 -6.52 16.77 -16.25
CA ARG A 189 -6.51 17.43 -14.95
C ARG A 189 -7.91 17.44 -14.34
N ILE A 190 -7.99 16.97 -13.10
CA ILE A 190 -9.21 16.96 -12.30
C ILE A 190 -9.17 18.10 -11.30
N LYS A 191 -10.19 18.97 -11.33
CA LYS A 191 -10.26 20.20 -10.51
C LYS A 191 -10.21 19.92 -9.01
N ASN A 192 -9.50 20.77 -8.29
CA ASN A 192 -9.38 20.76 -6.82
C ASN A 192 -10.59 21.45 -6.18
N VAL A 193 -11.71 20.77 -6.08
CA VAL A 193 -12.94 21.27 -5.48
C VAL A 193 -13.47 20.30 -4.44
N PRO A 194 -14.16 20.76 -3.38
CA PRO A 194 -14.61 19.89 -2.28
C PRO A 194 -15.54 18.77 -2.75
N ARG A 195 -16.40 19.08 -3.74
CA ARG A 195 -17.40 18.15 -4.26
C ARG A 195 -17.84 18.56 -5.66
N ARG A 196 -18.10 17.57 -6.51
CA ARG A 196 -18.74 17.73 -7.84
C ARG A 196 -19.87 16.73 -7.99
N ALA A 197 -21.00 17.19 -8.56
CA ALA A 197 -22.12 16.35 -8.96
C ALA A 197 -22.31 16.41 -10.50
N ALA A 198 -21.20 16.47 -11.24
CA ALA A 198 -21.17 16.58 -12.69
C ALA A 198 -20.83 15.21 -13.33
N GLY A 199 -21.65 14.21 -13.06
CA GLY A 199 -21.46 12.82 -13.48
C GLY A 199 -20.63 12.00 -12.50
N PRO A 200 -20.17 10.80 -12.91
CA PRO A 200 -19.31 9.93 -12.12
C PRO A 200 -18.01 10.61 -11.67
N ASP A 201 -17.51 10.23 -10.53
CA ASP A 201 -16.25 10.78 -10.01
C ASP A 201 -15.04 10.12 -10.66
N ILE A 202 -14.48 10.77 -11.67
CA ILE A 202 -13.33 10.28 -12.44
C ILE A 202 -12.07 10.13 -11.59
N ARG A 203 -11.96 10.82 -10.42
CA ARG A 203 -10.83 10.61 -9.52
C ARG A 203 -10.71 9.13 -9.12
N HIS A 204 -11.82 8.47 -8.80
CA HIS A 204 -11.86 7.07 -8.39
C HIS A 204 -11.56 6.06 -9.51
N ILE A 205 -11.50 6.49 -10.77
CA ILE A 205 -10.98 5.67 -11.87
C ILE A 205 -9.44 5.71 -11.88
N ILE A 206 -8.87 6.88 -11.55
CA ILE A 206 -7.41 7.08 -11.54
C ILE A 206 -6.78 6.60 -10.22
N ILE A 207 -7.42 6.85 -9.08
CA ILE A 207 -6.97 6.37 -7.77
C ILE A 207 -7.04 4.84 -7.72
N GLY A 208 -5.92 4.18 -7.46
CA GLY A 208 -5.84 2.73 -7.42
C GLY A 208 -5.60 2.06 -8.77
N ASN A 209 -5.20 2.82 -9.81
CA ASN A 209 -4.92 2.26 -11.13
C ASN A 209 -3.59 1.48 -11.22
N GLU A 210 -2.74 1.53 -10.22
CA GLU A 210 -1.44 0.86 -10.13
C GLU A 210 -0.54 1.04 -11.38
N GLY A 211 -0.71 2.16 -12.08
CA GLY A 211 -0.04 2.45 -13.34
C GLY A 211 -0.58 1.71 -14.56
N ALA A 212 -1.68 0.96 -14.43
CA ALA A 212 -2.27 0.18 -15.52
C ALA A 212 -3.16 1.00 -16.47
N LEU A 213 -3.56 2.21 -16.09
CA LEU A 213 -4.43 3.07 -16.90
C LEU A 213 -3.78 4.40 -17.31
N CYS A 214 -2.94 4.97 -16.43
CA CYS A 214 -2.31 6.27 -16.64
C CYS A 214 -1.10 6.46 -15.74
N TYR A 215 -0.37 7.55 -16.00
CA TYR A 215 0.74 8.01 -15.16
C TYR A 215 0.32 9.27 -14.37
N ILE A 216 0.29 9.20 -13.03
CA ILE A 216 -0.05 10.34 -12.16
C ILE A 216 1.15 11.27 -12.06
N THR A 217 0.98 12.57 -12.32
CA THR A 217 2.04 13.58 -12.30
C THR A 217 1.91 14.58 -11.15
N GLU A 218 0.70 14.97 -10.78
CA GLU A 218 0.42 15.87 -9.66
C GLU A 218 -0.75 15.38 -8.81
N VAL A 219 -0.69 15.63 -7.52
CA VAL A 219 -1.72 15.25 -6.55
C VAL A 219 -2.02 16.42 -5.64
N THR A 220 -3.32 16.72 -5.44
CA THR A 220 -3.78 17.67 -4.42
C THR A 220 -4.54 16.90 -3.35
N VAL A 221 -4.11 17.05 -2.09
CA VAL A 221 -4.73 16.41 -0.94
C VAL A 221 -5.27 17.43 0.06
N LYS A 222 -6.26 17.05 0.84
CA LYS A 222 -6.70 17.79 2.03
C LYS A 222 -5.58 17.84 3.05
N ILE A 223 -5.55 18.89 3.86
CA ILE A 223 -4.71 19.00 5.04
C ILE A 223 -5.57 19.29 6.28
N PHE A 224 -5.04 18.96 7.44
CA PHE A 224 -5.72 19.06 8.72
C PHE A 224 -4.82 19.80 9.72
N LYS A 225 -5.39 20.31 10.81
CA LYS A 225 -4.60 20.83 11.92
C LYS A 225 -3.74 19.73 12.54
N PHE A 226 -2.48 20.06 12.82
CA PHE A 226 -1.56 19.18 13.52
C PHE A 226 -1.43 19.63 14.98
N THR A 227 -1.90 18.80 15.91
CA THR A 227 -1.99 19.14 17.35
C THR A 227 -1.52 17.95 18.20
N PRO A 228 -0.25 17.51 18.05
CA PRO A 228 0.28 16.30 18.71
C PRO A 228 0.27 16.39 20.23
N GLU A 229 0.25 17.58 20.80
CA GLU A 229 0.14 17.84 22.24
C GLU A 229 -1.18 17.36 22.85
N ASN A 230 -2.19 17.09 22.01
CA ASN A 230 -3.51 16.62 22.43
C ASN A 230 -3.67 15.10 22.27
N ASN A 231 -2.62 14.37 21.87
CA ASN A 231 -2.68 12.93 21.66
C ASN A 231 -2.87 12.18 22.98
N LEU A 232 -3.88 11.32 23.03
CA LEU A 232 -4.20 10.46 24.16
C LEU A 232 -4.06 9.00 23.74
N PHE A 233 -3.27 8.22 24.49
CA PHE A 233 -2.98 6.83 24.19
C PHE A 233 -3.70 5.89 25.14
N TYR A 234 -4.25 4.81 24.57
CA TYR A 234 -4.97 3.76 25.29
C TYR A 234 -4.49 2.40 24.79
N GLY A 235 -4.21 1.50 25.73
CA GLY A 235 -3.88 0.11 25.43
C GLY A 235 -4.60 -0.84 26.36
N TYR A 236 -4.97 -2.00 25.83
CA TYR A 236 -5.63 -3.05 26.59
C TYR A 236 -5.12 -4.41 26.12
N VAL A 237 -5.06 -5.36 27.07
CA VAL A 237 -4.85 -6.77 26.79
C VAL A 237 -6.15 -7.52 26.96
N LEU A 238 -6.38 -8.54 26.14
CA LEU A 238 -7.60 -9.36 26.14
C LEU A 238 -7.31 -10.79 25.67
N GLU A 239 -8.25 -11.70 25.92
CA GLU A 239 -8.04 -13.13 25.68
C GLU A 239 -8.22 -13.55 24.22
N ASP A 240 -9.15 -12.92 23.48
CA ASP A 240 -9.53 -13.38 22.14
C ASP A 240 -9.84 -12.24 21.14
N MET A 241 -9.63 -12.53 19.86
CA MET A 241 -9.86 -11.61 18.75
C MET A 241 -11.33 -11.22 18.58
N LYS A 242 -12.28 -12.11 18.91
CA LYS A 242 -13.72 -11.85 18.75
C LYS A 242 -14.17 -10.70 19.65
N ALA A 243 -13.73 -10.72 20.91
CA ALA A 243 -13.98 -9.61 21.84
C ALA A 243 -13.39 -8.30 21.30
N GLY A 244 -12.15 -8.36 20.77
CA GLY A 244 -11.48 -7.22 20.14
C GLY A 244 -12.27 -6.64 18.96
N PHE A 245 -12.72 -7.46 18.02
CA PHE A 245 -13.55 -7.02 16.90
C PHE A 245 -14.90 -6.42 17.37
N ASN A 246 -15.53 -6.98 18.39
CA ASN A 246 -16.77 -6.44 18.94
C ASN A 246 -16.55 -5.04 19.53
N ILE A 247 -15.46 -4.83 20.27
CA ILE A 247 -15.09 -3.53 20.84
C ILE A 247 -14.83 -2.52 19.72
N LEU A 248 -14.04 -2.88 18.71
CA LEU A 248 -13.78 -2.01 17.56
C LEU A 248 -15.09 -1.60 16.87
N ARG A 249 -15.97 -2.57 16.64
CA ARG A 249 -17.28 -2.32 16.04
C ARG A 249 -18.13 -1.37 16.88
N GLU A 250 -18.24 -1.58 18.19
CA GLU A 250 -19.02 -0.70 19.08
C GLU A 250 -18.48 0.74 19.03
N ILE A 251 -17.16 0.93 19.13
CA ILE A 251 -16.52 2.24 19.04
C ILE A 251 -16.89 2.95 17.72
N MET A 252 -16.83 2.23 16.61
CA MET A 252 -17.14 2.79 15.29
C MET A 252 -18.63 3.11 15.11
N VAL A 253 -19.51 2.25 15.61
CA VAL A 253 -20.97 2.41 15.52
C VAL A 253 -21.45 3.59 16.40
N GLU A 254 -20.87 3.78 17.58
CA GLU A 254 -21.15 4.92 18.47
C GLU A 254 -20.61 6.24 17.92
N GLY A 255 -19.83 6.21 16.81
CA GLY A 255 -19.33 7.39 16.12
C GLY A 255 -18.01 7.93 16.65
N TYR A 256 -17.37 7.25 17.60
CA TYR A 256 -16.03 7.61 18.04
C TYR A 256 -15.01 7.34 16.92
N ARG A 257 -14.07 8.26 16.77
CA ARG A 257 -13.06 8.23 15.70
C ARG A 257 -11.66 8.37 16.28
N PRO A 258 -11.12 7.35 16.95
CA PRO A 258 -9.70 7.35 17.27
C PRO A 258 -8.88 7.40 15.98
N SER A 259 -7.76 8.09 15.96
CA SER A 259 -6.88 8.10 14.79
C SER A 259 -6.20 6.73 14.61
N ILE A 260 -5.79 6.10 15.69
CA ILE A 260 -5.33 4.71 15.70
C ILE A 260 -6.38 3.83 16.37
N ALA A 261 -6.74 2.73 15.71
CA ALA A 261 -7.54 1.64 16.24
C ALA A 261 -6.94 0.32 15.75
N ARG A 262 -6.22 -0.40 16.61
CA ARG A 262 -5.49 -1.62 16.23
C ARG A 262 -5.82 -2.75 17.18
N LEU A 263 -5.98 -3.94 16.60
CA LEU A 263 -6.19 -5.19 17.32
C LEU A 263 -5.18 -6.22 16.83
N TYR A 264 -4.33 -6.70 17.71
CA TYR A 264 -3.36 -7.77 17.47
C TYR A 264 -3.85 -9.07 18.09
N ASP A 265 -3.64 -10.20 17.40
CA ASP A 265 -3.82 -11.50 18.03
C ASP A 265 -2.66 -11.81 18.99
N ALA A 266 -2.74 -12.95 19.67
CA ALA A 266 -1.74 -13.31 20.69
C ALA A 266 -0.35 -13.57 20.09
N GLU A 267 -0.26 -14.10 18.88
CA GLU A 267 0.99 -14.42 18.21
C GLU A 267 1.74 -13.16 17.76
N ASP A 268 1.06 -12.31 16.98
CA ASP A 268 1.61 -11.03 16.50
C ASP A 268 1.79 -10.04 17.67
N GLY A 269 0.86 -10.05 18.65
CA GLY A 269 0.96 -9.29 19.89
C GLY A 269 2.20 -9.64 20.70
N THR A 270 2.52 -10.90 20.83
CA THR A 270 3.73 -11.35 21.54
C THR A 270 4.99 -10.83 20.87
N GLN A 271 5.08 -10.82 19.53
CA GLN A 271 6.26 -10.29 18.83
C GLN A 271 6.51 -8.80 19.12
N HIS A 272 5.44 -8.01 19.22
CA HIS A 272 5.56 -6.56 19.40
C HIS A 272 5.53 -6.11 20.86
N PHE A 273 4.88 -6.87 21.75
CA PHE A 273 4.52 -6.44 23.09
C PHE A 273 4.84 -7.46 24.18
N THR A 274 5.83 -8.35 23.99
CA THR A 274 6.23 -9.39 24.92
C THR A 274 6.35 -8.90 26.37
N HIS A 275 6.81 -7.66 26.56
CA HIS A 275 7.05 -7.08 27.88
C HIS A 275 5.76 -6.78 28.70
N PHE A 276 4.56 -6.81 28.07
CA PHE A 276 3.29 -6.64 28.79
C PHE A 276 2.12 -7.50 28.27
N ALA A 277 2.27 -8.20 27.16
CA ALA A 277 1.16 -8.89 26.49
C ALA A 277 1.53 -10.29 25.97
N ASP A 278 2.45 -10.98 26.66
CA ASP A 278 2.89 -12.33 26.27
C ASP A 278 1.71 -13.30 26.23
N GLY A 279 1.44 -13.87 25.04
CA GLY A 279 0.33 -14.79 24.81
C GLY A 279 -1.07 -14.16 24.86
N LYS A 280 -1.21 -12.83 24.77
CA LYS A 280 -2.49 -12.13 24.81
C LYS A 280 -2.73 -11.31 23.54
N CYS A 281 -3.99 -11.13 23.18
CA CYS A 281 -4.39 -10.14 22.20
C CYS A 281 -4.20 -8.72 22.75
N VAL A 282 -3.94 -7.75 21.86
CA VAL A 282 -3.69 -6.35 22.24
C VAL A 282 -4.60 -5.41 21.46
N LEU A 283 -5.29 -4.51 22.16
CA LEU A 283 -6.01 -3.38 21.57
C LEU A 283 -5.26 -2.07 21.84
N ILE A 284 -5.09 -1.28 20.78
CA ILE A 284 -4.41 0.02 20.85
C ILE A 284 -5.29 1.09 20.22
N PHE A 285 -5.41 2.22 20.92
CA PHE A 285 -6.09 3.41 20.42
C PHE A 285 -5.27 4.67 20.63
N MET A 286 -5.42 5.62 19.71
CA MET A 286 -4.97 7.01 19.88
C MET A 286 -6.13 7.94 19.54
N ALA A 287 -6.47 8.84 20.43
CA ALA A 287 -7.37 9.95 20.17
C ALA A 287 -6.56 11.24 20.01
N GLU A 288 -6.87 12.04 18.99
CA GLU A 288 -6.14 13.28 18.67
C GLU A 288 -7.05 14.40 18.20
N GLY A 289 -6.47 15.57 17.92
CA GLY A 289 -7.17 16.72 17.35
C GLY A 289 -7.55 17.76 18.40
N ASN A 290 -8.76 18.34 18.31
CA ASN A 290 -9.23 19.29 19.31
C ASN A 290 -9.29 18.64 20.70
N PRO A 291 -8.79 19.28 21.78
CA PRO A 291 -8.71 18.66 23.11
C PRO A 291 -10.03 18.08 23.61
N ARG A 292 -11.15 18.78 23.38
CA ARG A 292 -12.48 18.31 23.80
C ARG A 292 -12.93 17.06 23.03
N ILE A 293 -12.59 16.99 21.73
CA ILE A 293 -12.93 15.84 20.88
C ILE A 293 -12.04 14.66 21.26
N ALA A 294 -10.75 14.86 21.41
CA ALA A 294 -9.80 13.83 21.81
C ALA A 294 -10.19 13.23 23.17
N GLN A 295 -10.52 14.08 24.15
CA GLN A 295 -10.96 13.64 25.48
C GLN A 295 -12.27 12.84 25.41
N ALA A 296 -13.31 13.36 24.73
CA ALA A 296 -14.59 12.67 24.60
C ALA A 296 -14.45 11.32 23.88
N THR A 297 -13.58 11.26 22.82
CA THR A 297 -13.28 9.99 22.14
C THR A 297 -12.60 9.00 23.08
N GLY A 298 -11.62 9.43 23.87
CA GLY A 298 -10.93 8.58 24.83
C GLY A 298 -11.83 8.06 25.96
N GLU A 299 -12.69 8.92 26.49
CA GLU A 299 -13.68 8.56 27.52
C GLU A 299 -14.67 7.54 26.98
N GLY A 300 -15.22 7.75 25.77
CA GLY A 300 -16.12 6.82 25.13
C GLY A 300 -15.47 5.44 24.83
N ILE A 301 -14.22 5.42 24.40
CA ILE A 301 -13.47 4.17 24.24
C ILE A 301 -13.37 3.45 25.59
N ALA A 302 -13.00 4.15 26.67
CA ALA A 302 -12.87 3.55 27.99
C ALA A 302 -14.20 3.01 28.53
N GLU A 303 -15.31 3.71 28.31
CA GLU A 303 -16.67 3.26 28.67
C GLU A 303 -17.08 2.00 27.92
N ILE A 304 -16.80 1.92 26.62
CA ILE A 304 -17.10 0.73 25.80
C ILE A 304 -16.28 -0.47 26.28
N VAL A 305 -14.95 -0.29 26.42
CA VAL A 305 -14.06 -1.38 26.86
C VAL A 305 -14.44 -1.87 28.26
N ALA A 306 -14.92 -1.02 29.17
CA ALA A 306 -15.35 -1.40 30.51
C ALA A 306 -16.55 -2.38 30.51
N ARG A 307 -17.29 -2.51 29.40
CA ARG A 307 -18.34 -3.54 29.23
C ARG A 307 -17.79 -4.95 29.05
N TYR A 308 -16.47 -5.07 28.80
CA TYR A 308 -15.75 -6.31 28.54
C TYR A 308 -14.80 -6.62 29.70
N PRO A 309 -15.22 -7.33 30.74
CA PRO A 309 -14.45 -7.53 31.97
C PRO A 309 -13.15 -8.32 31.77
N GLN A 310 -13.01 -9.04 30.65
CA GLN A 310 -11.77 -9.74 30.26
C GLN A 310 -10.72 -8.80 29.63
N CYS A 311 -11.02 -7.51 29.43
CA CYS A 311 -10.08 -6.53 28.90
C CYS A 311 -9.44 -5.76 30.05
N HIS A 312 -8.11 -5.75 30.07
CA HIS A 312 -7.32 -5.08 31.12
C HIS A 312 -6.49 -3.95 30.53
N ARG A 313 -6.65 -2.76 31.10
CA ARG A 313 -5.91 -1.57 30.66
C ARG A 313 -4.43 -1.72 30.99
N VAL A 314 -3.56 -1.27 30.05
CA VAL A 314 -2.11 -1.16 30.23
C VAL A 314 -1.68 0.30 30.36
N ASP A 315 -0.45 0.54 30.81
CA ASP A 315 0.10 1.90 30.91
C ASP A 315 0.17 2.55 29.51
N SER A 316 -0.40 3.74 29.39
CA SER A 316 -0.43 4.52 28.13
C SER A 316 0.98 4.87 27.62
N LYS A 317 1.99 4.99 28.50
CA LYS A 317 3.39 5.21 28.10
C LYS A 317 3.97 4.09 27.26
N LEU A 318 3.52 2.84 27.46
CA LEU A 318 3.94 1.70 26.63
C LEU A 318 3.45 1.88 25.19
N ILE A 319 2.23 2.36 25.05
CA ILE A 319 1.61 2.62 23.73
C ILE A 319 2.25 3.83 23.05
N GLU A 320 2.53 4.90 23.77
CA GLU A 320 3.25 6.06 23.27
C GLU A 320 4.67 5.67 22.79
N THR A 321 5.37 4.82 23.53
CA THR A 321 6.69 4.31 23.15
C THR A 321 6.62 3.50 21.86
N TRP A 322 5.63 2.60 21.72
CA TRP A 322 5.39 1.85 20.50
C TRP A 322 5.11 2.77 19.33
N PHE A 323 4.24 3.78 19.51
CA PHE A 323 3.87 4.75 18.49
C PHE A 323 5.09 5.48 17.91
N ASN A 324 6.02 5.92 18.77
CA ASN A 324 7.22 6.64 18.37
C ASN A 324 8.20 5.81 17.52
N ASN A 325 8.08 4.47 17.52
CA ASN A 325 8.97 3.54 16.82
C ASN A 325 8.34 2.87 15.58
N LEU A 326 7.19 3.33 15.15
CA LEU A 326 6.31 2.61 14.22
C LEU A 326 6.77 2.61 12.75
N ASN A 327 7.48 3.66 12.28
CA ASN A 327 7.81 3.83 10.87
C ASN A 327 9.00 2.98 10.40
N TRP A 328 8.93 2.56 9.13
CA TRP A 328 9.99 1.85 8.42
C TRP A 328 10.82 2.84 7.57
N GLY A 329 12.03 3.09 8.01
CA GLY A 329 13.02 3.86 7.25
C GLY A 329 14.00 2.97 6.48
N PRO A 330 14.88 3.58 5.65
CA PRO A 330 15.92 2.85 4.90
C PRO A 330 16.82 1.98 5.78
N ASP A 331 17.11 2.41 6.99
CA ASP A 331 17.98 1.69 7.95
C ASP A 331 17.33 0.37 8.41
N LYS A 332 16.03 0.38 8.70
CA LYS A 332 15.29 -0.83 9.07
C LYS A 332 15.22 -1.81 7.89
N VAL A 333 15.04 -1.30 6.66
CA VAL A 333 15.06 -2.14 5.44
C VAL A 333 16.44 -2.77 5.23
N ALA A 334 17.52 -2.03 5.45
CA ALA A 334 18.88 -2.55 5.36
C ALA A 334 19.16 -3.62 6.42
N ALA A 335 18.73 -3.39 7.67
CA ALA A 335 18.87 -4.35 8.76
C ALA A 335 18.08 -5.64 8.50
N GLU A 336 16.85 -5.55 7.98
CA GLU A 336 16.05 -6.71 7.57
C GLU A 336 16.80 -7.58 6.54
N ARG A 337 17.39 -6.96 5.52
CA ARG A 337 18.15 -7.69 4.48
C ARG A 337 19.35 -8.44 5.04
N VAL A 338 20.09 -7.83 5.94
CA VAL A 338 21.22 -8.47 6.65
C VAL A 338 20.73 -9.65 7.48
N GLN A 339 19.61 -9.49 8.17
CA GLN A 339 19.03 -10.56 8.98
C GLN A 339 18.58 -11.74 8.12
N ILE A 340 17.90 -11.49 7.00
CA ILE A 340 17.48 -12.54 6.06
C ILE A 340 18.69 -13.32 5.53
N LEU A 341 19.76 -12.64 5.10
CA LEU A 341 20.99 -13.30 4.64
C LEU A 341 21.61 -14.19 5.71
N LYS A 342 21.50 -13.80 6.99
CA LYS A 342 22.09 -14.54 8.12
C LYS A 342 21.27 -15.75 8.52
N THR A 343 19.94 -15.67 8.45
CA THR A 343 19.03 -16.67 9.04
C THR A 343 18.27 -17.49 8.02
N GLY A 344 18.10 -16.99 6.78
CA GLY A 344 17.17 -17.57 5.80
C GLY A 344 15.69 -17.39 6.18
N ASN A 345 15.39 -16.61 7.24
CA ASN A 345 14.03 -16.37 7.70
C ASN A 345 13.44 -15.17 6.94
N MET A 346 12.28 -15.38 6.34
CA MET A 346 11.53 -14.40 5.56
C MET A 346 10.24 -14.02 6.27
N GLY A 347 9.93 -12.74 6.31
CA GLY A 347 8.66 -12.23 6.83
C GLY A 347 7.86 -11.51 5.76
N PHE A 348 6.55 -11.78 5.71
CA PHE A 348 5.59 -11.14 4.83
C PHE A 348 4.28 -10.83 5.53
N THR A 349 3.50 -9.98 4.88
CA THR A 349 2.13 -9.68 5.29
C THR A 349 1.22 -9.72 4.07
N THR A 350 0.04 -10.31 4.23
CA THR A 350 -1.06 -10.26 3.27
C THR A 350 -2.27 -9.68 3.96
N GLU A 351 -2.83 -8.62 3.43
CA GLU A 351 -3.94 -7.90 4.04
C GLU A 351 -5.23 -8.04 3.21
N VAL A 352 -6.33 -8.15 3.92
CA VAL A 352 -7.66 -8.30 3.37
C VAL A 352 -8.64 -7.39 4.11
N SER A 353 -9.90 -7.31 3.66
CA SER A 353 -10.94 -6.63 4.42
C SER A 353 -12.25 -7.41 4.42
N GLY A 354 -13.08 -7.16 5.45
CA GLY A 354 -14.39 -7.76 5.58
C GLY A 354 -15.34 -6.93 6.43
N CYS A 355 -16.62 -7.16 6.23
CA CYS A 355 -17.65 -6.63 7.11
C CYS A 355 -17.53 -7.22 8.52
N TRP A 356 -18.07 -6.53 9.53
CA TRP A 356 -18.06 -7.01 10.92
C TRP A 356 -18.65 -8.41 11.10
N SER A 357 -19.57 -8.82 10.22
CA SER A 357 -20.21 -10.14 10.27
C SER A 357 -19.32 -11.30 9.82
N CYS A 358 -18.30 -11.04 9.01
CA CYS A 358 -17.45 -12.09 8.43
C CYS A 358 -15.95 -12.00 8.81
N ILE A 359 -15.46 -10.84 9.27
CA ILE A 359 -14.02 -10.65 9.48
C ILE A 359 -13.41 -11.62 10.50
N HIS A 360 -14.13 -11.95 11.57
CA HIS A 360 -13.64 -12.92 12.55
C HIS A 360 -13.57 -14.33 11.97
N GLU A 361 -14.59 -14.75 11.21
CA GLU A 361 -14.60 -16.04 10.52
C GLU A 361 -13.50 -16.14 9.47
N ILE A 362 -13.25 -15.06 8.71
CA ILE A 362 -12.12 -14.97 7.78
C ILE A 362 -10.80 -15.21 8.53
N TYR A 363 -10.60 -14.52 9.66
CA TYR A 363 -9.38 -14.66 10.45
C TYR A 363 -9.19 -16.12 10.92
N GLU A 364 -10.17 -16.70 11.58
CA GLU A 364 -10.05 -18.06 12.13
C GLU A 364 -9.81 -19.10 11.02
N ASN A 365 -10.61 -19.03 9.94
CA ASN A 365 -10.52 -20.00 8.86
C ASN A 365 -9.17 -19.92 8.12
N VAL A 366 -8.69 -18.71 7.83
CA VAL A 366 -7.40 -18.54 7.15
C VAL A 366 -6.25 -19.09 8.01
N ILE A 367 -6.20 -18.73 9.30
CA ILE A 367 -5.16 -19.26 10.20
C ILE A 367 -5.20 -20.79 10.27
N ASN A 368 -6.40 -21.36 10.41
CA ASN A 368 -6.57 -22.82 10.46
C ASN A 368 -6.17 -23.48 9.13
N ARG A 369 -6.60 -22.94 7.99
CA ARG A 369 -6.29 -23.49 6.67
C ARG A 369 -4.78 -23.41 6.38
N ILE A 370 -4.11 -22.33 6.74
CA ILE A 370 -2.64 -22.25 6.59
C ILE A 370 -1.98 -23.37 7.39
N ARG A 371 -2.38 -23.58 8.65
CA ARG A 371 -1.79 -24.61 9.51
C ARG A 371 -2.04 -26.03 9.02
N THR A 372 -3.16 -26.29 8.31
CA THR A 372 -3.60 -27.63 7.94
C THR A 372 -3.43 -27.96 6.46
N GLU A 373 -3.44 -26.97 5.57
CA GLU A 373 -3.44 -27.17 4.11
C GLU A 373 -2.14 -26.69 3.43
N PHE A 374 -1.39 -25.78 4.07
CA PHE A 374 -0.15 -25.29 3.47
C PHE A 374 0.93 -26.39 3.47
N PRO A 375 1.49 -26.78 2.31
CA PRO A 375 2.39 -27.94 2.23
C PRO A 375 3.69 -27.82 3.01
N HIS A 376 4.07 -26.58 3.38
CA HIS A 376 5.30 -26.25 4.10
C HIS A 376 5.00 -25.59 5.45
N ALA A 377 3.92 -26.01 6.12
CA ALA A 377 3.51 -25.44 7.41
C ALA A 377 4.60 -25.59 8.51
N ASP A 378 5.41 -26.64 8.43
CA ASP A 378 6.52 -26.89 9.37
C ASP A 378 7.67 -25.87 9.22
N ASP A 379 7.78 -25.18 8.08
CA ASP A 379 8.78 -24.14 7.85
C ASP A 379 8.33 -22.79 8.44
N ILE A 380 7.05 -22.64 8.80
CA ILE A 380 6.49 -21.40 9.37
C ILE A 380 7.00 -21.22 10.80
N THR A 381 7.62 -20.09 11.06
CA THR A 381 8.17 -19.73 12.38
C THR A 381 7.26 -18.78 13.15
N MET A 382 6.36 -18.06 12.45
CA MET A 382 5.34 -17.19 13.01
C MET A 382 4.13 -17.14 12.10
N LEU A 383 2.93 -17.21 12.67
CA LEU A 383 1.67 -17.02 11.96
C LEU A 383 0.65 -16.37 12.88
N GLY A 384 0.39 -15.12 12.65
CA GLY A 384 -0.56 -14.33 13.41
C GLY A 384 -1.21 -13.25 12.57
N GLY A 385 -1.82 -12.28 13.24
CA GLY A 385 -2.40 -11.17 12.49
C GLY A 385 -2.94 -10.04 13.33
N HIS A 386 -3.19 -8.93 12.63
CA HIS A 386 -3.76 -7.74 13.26
C HIS A 386 -4.71 -6.99 12.34
N SER A 387 -5.65 -6.27 12.94
CA SER A 387 -6.46 -5.23 12.30
C SER A 387 -5.92 -3.86 12.66
N SER A 388 -5.92 -2.93 11.73
CA SER A 388 -5.37 -1.57 11.94
C SER A 388 -6.16 -0.45 11.26
N HIS A 389 -7.23 -0.78 10.55
CA HIS A 389 -8.06 0.17 9.81
C HIS A 389 -9.52 -0.17 10.00
N SER A 390 -10.21 0.56 10.89
CA SER A 390 -11.59 0.28 11.24
C SER A 390 -12.56 1.27 10.59
N TYR A 391 -13.68 0.76 10.11
CA TYR A 391 -14.74 1.48 9.44
C TYR A 391 -16.08 1.27 10.17
N GLN A 392 -17.09 2.03 9.82
CA GLN A 392 -18.42 1.84 10.39
C GLN A 392 -19.00 0.45 10.09
N ASN A 393 -18.70 -0.12 8.90
CA ASN A 393 -19.27 -1.36 8.40
C ASN A 393 -18.33 -2.57 8.43
N GLY A 394 -17.07 -2.41 8.83
CA GLY A 394 -16.08 -3.49 8.84
C GLY A 394 -14.68 -3.02 9.21
N THR A 395 -13.73 -3.90 9.00
CA THR A 395 -12.31 -3.63 9.25
C THR A 395 -11.41 -4.42 8.30
N ASN A 396 -10.12 -4.12 8.31
CA ASN A 396 -9.13 -4.95 7.64
C ASN A 396 -8.60 -6.06 8.54
N MET A 397 -7.92 -7.02 7.95
CA MET A 397 -7.10 -8.00 8.64
C MET A 397 -5.77 -8.18 7.89
N TYR A 398 -4.66 -8.03 8.59
CA TYR A 398 -3.35 -8.48 8.13
C TYR A 398 -3.13 -9.91 8.62
N PHE A 399 -2.70 -10.78 7.72
CA PHE A 399 -2.07 -12.04 8.05
C PHE A 399 -0.57 -11.83 7.97
N VAL A 400 0.11 -12.00 9.11
CA VAL A 400 1.56 -11.85 9.25
C VAL A 400 2.13 -13.25 9.37
N TYR A 401 3.13 -13.56 8.56
CA TYR A 401 3.76 -14.87 8.57
C TYR A 401 5.25 -14.78 8.28
N ASP A 402 6.02 -15.47 9.09
CA ASP A 402 7.44 -15.67 8.89
C ASP A 402 7.72 -17.16 8.63
N TYR A 403 8.66 -17.45 7.75
CA TYR A 403 9.08 -18.81 7.43
C TYR A 403 10.58 -18.90 7.17
N ASN A 404 11.15 -20.06 7.47
CA ASN A 404 12.50 -20.40 7.04
C ASN A 404 12.48 -20.89 5.61
N VAL A 405 13.37 -20.38 4.77
CA VAL A 405 13.54 -20.87 3.41
C VAL A 405 14.39 -22.15 3.45
N VAL A 406 13.77 -23.31 3.27
CA VAL A 406 14.39 -24.63 3.36
C VAL A 406 14.39 -25.30 1.99
N ASP A 407 15.49 -25.90 1.58
CA ASP A 407 15.63 -26.66 0.32
C ASP A 407 14.98 -25.98 -0.90
N CYS A 408 15.30 -24.71 -1.10
CA CYS A 408 14.70 -23.84 -2.09
C CYS A 408 15.75 -22.91 -2.71
N LYS A 409 15.77 -22.81 -4.04
CA LYS A 409 16.59 -21.78 -4.70
C LYS A 409 15.96 -20.40 -4.50
N PRO A 410 16.79 -19.32 -4.47
CA PRO A 410 16.27 -17.98 -4.25
C PRO A 410 15.15 -17.58 -5.21
N GLU A 411 15.22 -17.96 -6.47
CA GLU A 411 14.21 -17.67 -7.50
C GLU A 411 12.89 -18.42 -7.33
N GLU A 412 12.88 -19.51 -6.56
CA GLU A 412 11.73 -20.39 -6.35
C GLU A 412 10.96 -20.04 -5.05
N GLU A 413 11.53 -19.18 -4.20
CA GLU A 413 11.01 -18.89 -2.85
C GLU A 413 9.56 -18.38 -2.89
N ILE A 414 9.24 -17.43 -3.77
CA ILE A 414 7.90 -16.87 -3.89
C ILE A 414 6.87 -17.93 -4.30
N ASP A 415 7.21 -18.79 -5.25
CA ASP A 415 6.31 -19.83 -5.74
C ASP A 415 6.13 -20.98 -4.72
N LYS A 416 7.16 -21.23 -3.90
CA LYS A 416 7.11 -22.27 -2.87
C LYS A 416 6.34 -21.83 -1.64
N TYR A 417 6.50 -20.59 -1.20
CA TYR A 417 5.95 -20.10 0.07
C TYR A 417 4.84 -19.06 -0.11
N HIS A 418 5.17 -17.91 -0.69
CA HIS A 418 4.26 -16.77 -0.69
C HIS A 418 3.00 -17.01 -1.53
N ASN A 419 3.14 -17.50 -2.77
CA ASN A 419 1.99 -17.70 -3.66
C ASN A 419 0.98 -18.72 -3.11
N PRO A 420 1.37 -19.88 -2.53
CA PRO A 420 0.42 -20.78 -1.89
C PRO A 420 -0.25 -20.21 -0.64
N LEU A 421 0.47 -19.42 0.18
CA LEU A 421 -0.11 -18.73 1.33
C LEU A 421 -1.13 -17.68 0.87
N ASN A 422 -0.78 -16.85 -0.10
CA ASN A 422 -1.72 -15.90 -0.70
C ASN A 422 -2.96 -16.57 -1.31
N LYS A 423 -2.79 -17.74 -1.91
CA LYS A 423 -3.93 -18.51 -2.44
C LYS A 423 -4.93 -18.84 -1.34
N ILE A 424 -4.46 -19.38 -0.22
CA ILE A 424 -5.34 -19.71 0.92
C ILE A 424 -6.03 -18.46 1.44
N ILE A 425 -5.27 -17.36 1.64
CA ILE A 425 -5.79 -16.11 2.20
C ILE A 425 -6.83 -15.48 1.26
N CYS A 426 -6.50 -15.30 -0.01
CA CYS A 426 -7.36 -14.62 -0.97
C CYS A 426 -8.63 -15.42 -1.25
N GLU A 427 -8.51 -16.72 -1.53
CA GLU A 427 -9.66 -17.57 -1.87
C GLU A 427 -10.64 -17.71 -0.69
N GLU A 428 -10.13 -17.89 0.54
CA GLU A 428 -10.99 -17.98 1.71
C GLU A 428 -11.68 -16.67 2.02
N THR A 429 -10.96 -15.55 1.89
CA THR A 429 -11.55 -14.22 2.08
C THR A 429 -12.69 -13.94 1.11
N ILE A 430 -12.48 -14.20 -0.20
CA ILE A 430 -13.52 -14.01 -1.22
C ILE A 430 -14.71 -14.95 -0.95
N ARG A 431 -14.46 -16.21 -0.61
CA ARG A 431 -15.49 -17.21 -0.30
C ARG A 431 -16.42 -16.74 0.83
N LEU A 432 -15.89 -16.05 1.82
CA LEU A 432 -16.64 -15.51 2.97
C LEU A 432 -17.20 -14.09 2.73
N GLY A 433 -17.08 -13.56 1.51
CA GLY A 433 -17.65 -12.26 1.13
C GLY A 433 -16.81 -11.06 1.56
N GLY A 434 -15.54 -11.27 1.89
CA GLY A 434 -14.55 -10.21 2.07
C GLY A 434 -13.86 -9.83 0.75
N SER A 435 -13.02 -8.79 0.78
CA SER A 435 -12.13 -8.41 -0.32
C SER A 435 -10.71 -8.90 -0.06
N MET A 436 -10.12 -9.54 -1.06
CA MET A 436 -8.76 -10.10 -1.00
C MET A 436 -7.65 -9.06 -0.89
N VAL A 437 -7.98 -7.79 -1.06
CA VAL A 437 -7.04 -6.67 -1.02
C VAL A 437 -7.67 -5.51 -0.28
N HIS A 438 -7.01 -5.05 0.77
CA HIS A 438 -7.42 -3.83 1.45
C HIS A 438 -6.66 -2.59 0.93
N HIS A 439 -5.32 -2.67 0.75
CA HIS A 439 -4.54 -1.50 0.36
C HIS A 439 -3.14 -1.75 -0.25
N HIS A 440 -2.63 -2.97 -0.29
CA HIS A 440 -1.32 -3.23 -0.93
C HIS A 440 -1.41 -3.19 -2.47
N GLY A 441 -2.61 -3.28 -3.01
CA GLY A 441 -2.88 -3.41 -4.43
C GLY A 441 -2.90 -4.87 -4.88
N ILE A 442 -3.35 -5.06 -6.09
CA ILE A 442 -3.40 -6.38 -6.75
C ILE A 442 -2.01 -6.75 -7.28
N GLY A 443 -1.31 -5.78 -7.86
CA GLY A 443 -0.02 -6.00 -8.49
C GLY A 443 -0.07 -7.08 -9.56
N LYS A 444 1.04 -7.83 -9.67
CA LYS A 444 1.14 -9.00 -10.55
C LYS A 444 1.00 -10.34 -9.79
N HIS A 445 1.09 -10.29 -8.46
CA HIS A 445 1.02 -11.50 -7.64
C HIS A 445 -0.42 -11.92 -7.31
N ARG A 446 -1.35 -10.95 -7.11
CA ARG A 446 -2.76 -11.23 -6.85
C ARG A 446 -3.66 -11.14 -8.09
N VAL A 447 -3.11 -10.82 -9.26
CA VAL A 447 -3.87 -10.63 -10.51
C VAL A 447 -4.70 -11.85 -10.93
N HIS A 448 -4.30 -13.04 -10.51
CA HIS A 448 -5.02 -14.28 -10.80
C HIS A 448 -6.44 -14.31 -10.24
N TRP A 449 -6.70 -13.60 -9.15
CA TRP A 449 -8.00 -13.53 -8.48
C TRP A 449 -8.81 -12.27 -8.86
N SER A 450 -8.26 -11.35 -9.70
CA SER A 450 -8.94 -10.08 -10.04
C SER A 450 -10.35 -10.30 -10.57
N LYS A 451 -10.55 -11.25 -11.49
CA LYS A 451 -11.90 -11.54 -12.03
C LYS A 451 -12.86 -12.08 -10.97
N LEU A 452 -12.35 -12.89 -10.04
CA LEU A 452 -13.15 -13.45 -8.95
C LEU A 452 -13.53 -12.35 -7.93
N GLU A 453 -12.59 -11.49 -7.57
CA GLU A 453 -12.81 -10.33 -6.68
C GLU A 453 -13.91 -9.42 -7.20
N HIS A 454 -13.86 -9.07 -8.48
CA HIS A 454 -14.78 -8.09 -9.06
C HIS A 454 -16.09 -8.70 -9.58
N GLY A 455 -16.15 -10.02 -9.78
CA GLY A 455 -17.34 -10.71 -10.26
C GLY A 455 -17.92 -10.04 -11.51
N SER A 456 -19.21 -9.70 -11.49
CA SER A 456 -19.91 -9.06 -12.62
C SER A 456 -19.39 -7.66 -12.98
N ALA A 457 -18.73 -6.96 -12.04
CA ALA A 457 -18.13 -5.65 -12.28
C ALA A 457 -16.84 -5.71 -13.11
N TRP A 458 -16.26 -6.89 -13.32
CA TRP A 458 -15.05 -7.07 -14.11
C TRP A 458 -15.14 -6.48 -15.51
N ALA A 459 -16.27 -6.65 -16.19
CA ALA A 459 -16.50 -6.11 -17.52
C ALA A 459 -16.36 -4.57 -17.61
N LEU A 460 -16.66 -3.84 -16.52
CA LEU A 460 -16.44 -2.40 -16.44
C LEU A 460 -14.96 -2.06 -16.39
N LEU A 461 -14.18 -2.81 -15.61
CA LEU A 461 -12.71 -2.63 -15.54
C LEU A 461 -12.06 -2.94 -16.90
N GLU A 462 -12.44 -4.01 -17.58
CA GLU A 462 -11.95 -4.31 -18.94
C GLU A 462 -12.32 -3.18 -19.92
N GLY A 463 -13.51 -2.59 -19.79
CA GLY A 463 -13.92 -1.44 -20.55
C GLY A 463 -13.04 -0.21 -20.30
N LEU A 464 -12.69 0.06 -19.05
CA LEU A 464 -11.76 1.13 -18.68
C LEU A 464 -10.37 0.89 -19.29
N LYS A 465 -9.81 -0.32 -19.17
CA LYS A 465 -8.50 -0.64 -19.76
C LYS A 465 -8.50 -0.40 -21.27
N LYS A 466 -9.50 -0.91 -22.00
CA LYS A 466 -9.64 -0.70 -23.44
C LYS A 466 -9.77 0.77 -23.84
N GLN A 467 -10.41 1.60 -23.01
CA GLN A 467 -10.58 3.03 -23.27
C GLN A 467 -9.31 3.83 -22.96
N PHE A 468 -8.63 3.54 -21.86
CA PHE A 468 -7.49 4.34 -21.38
C PHE A 468 -6.15 3.89 -21.98
N ASP A 469 -6.02 2.59 -22.29
CA ASP A 469 -4.79 1.98 -22.78
C ASP A 469 -5.10 0.89 -23.83
N PRO A 470 -5.61 1.28 -25.02
CA PRO A 470 -6.04 0.32 -26.04
C PRO A 470 -4.91 -0.52 -26.64
N ASN A 471 -3.65 -0.10 -26.46
CA ASN A 471 -2.47 -0.81 -26.94
C ASN A 471 -1.79 -1.65 -25.86
N ASP A 472 -2.34 -1.70 -24.64
CA ASP A 472 -1.83 -2.42 -23.47
C ASP A 472 -0.34 -2.15 -23.18
N ILE A 473 0.02 -0.86 -23.17
CA ILE A 473 1.40 -0.43 -22.87
C ILE A 473 1.62 -0.05 -21.40
N MET A 474 0.53 0.13 -20.62
CA MET A 474 0.62 0.61 -19.24
C MET A 474 0.65 -0.55 -18.27
N ASN A 475 1.81 -0.79 -17.66
CA ASN A 475 2.06 -1.75 -16.57
C ASN A 475 1.38 -3.11 -16.78
N THR A 476 1.58 -3.70 -17.97
CA THR A 476 0.97 -4.96 -18.40
C THR A 476 1.09 -6.05 -17.33
N GLY A 477 0.00 -6.77 -17.07
CA GLY A 477 -0.07 -7.82 -16.06
C GLY A 477 -0.41 -7.32 -14.65
N THR A 478 -0.58 -6.01 -14.44
CA THR A 478 -1.03 -5.43 -13.17
C THR A 478 -2.54 -5.17 -13.23
N ILE A 479 -3.29 -5.57 -12.20
CA ILE A 479 -4.77 -5.57 -12.15
C ILE A 479 -5.40 -6.47 -13.22
N TYR A 480 -4.95 -6.38 -14.45
CA TYR A 480 -5.46 -7.09 -15.63
C TYR A 480 -4.53 -8.26 -15.96
N PRO A 481 -5.03 -9.52 -15.92
CA PRO A 481 -4.22 -10.68 -16.27
C PRO A 481 -3.75 -10.61 -17.73
N ILE A 482 -2.53 -11.05 -17.99
CA ILE A 482 -2.04 -11.21 -19.36
C ILE A 482 -2.83 -12.36 -19.98
N GLU A 483 -3.57 -12.08 -21.05
CA GLU A 483 -4.25 -13.12 -21.83
C GLU A 483 -3.18 -13.98 -22.53
N LYS A 484 -3.23 -15.29 -22.29
CA LYS A 484 -2.31 -16.27 -22.90
C LYS A 484 -2.74 -16.62 -24.32
#